data_b520fcae94eae1444ff77c34d23e1d1b
#
_entry.id   b520fcae94eae1444ff77c34d23e1d1b
#
_cell.length_a   1.000
_cell.length_b   1.000
_cell.length_c   1.000
_cell.angle_alpha   90.00
_cell.angle_beta   90.00
_cell.angle_gamma   90.00
#
_symmetry.space_group_name_H-M   'P 1'
#
loop_
_entity.id
_entity.type
_entity.pdbx_description
1 polymer ?
#
loop_
_entity_poly.entity_id
_entity_poly.type
_entity_poly.pdbx_seq_one_letter_code
_entity_poly.pdbx_strand_id
1 'polypeptide(L)'
;MGRPPGAGRAGRAMQKQRTIKTPVCLTGVGVHTGSKTRLVFKPAPVDTGVKFVRTDLPGSPEVAALACNVSDIRRGTTIARGGAEVHTVEHVLSAIRGCGLDNVAVELDANEPPVGDGSAFAYVRMIRSAGIEEQDAPRRELVVREPVWVSKDNAAIAVIPAPQFRISYTMDFKHPTLPAQFVSFLLDEETFEREIAPGRTFCFYHEIEYLVSQGLIKGGSLENAVVIGDGVIYSKERLRFPDEFARHKVLDIIGDLCLVGRHVRAHVIAMRSGHELNVEIARKLAAVAARDERRAPARHTEGTVMDINEIRRILPHRFPFLLVDRIVEVKGKEKIVGLKNVTANEPQFTGHWPENPVMPGVLILEAMAQVGGVMLLCQAEDAGKTPYFVGCESVRWRRQVVPGDQLIIQARLERRKGRIGRAEAVAKVGDEVACEGMLMFALE
;
A
#
# COMPACT_ATOMS: atom_id res chain seq x y z
N MET A 1 -3.08 -20.32 33.81
CA MET A 1 -3.70 -20.12 32.48
C MET A 1 -2.57 -19.69 31.52
N GLY A 2 -2.12 -20.61 30.66
CA GLY A 2 -0.98 -20.41 29.77
C GLY A 2 -1.38 -19.55 28.56
N ARG A 3 -0.53 -18.61 28.17
CA ARG A 3 -0.63 -17.87 26.90
C ARG A 3 -0.47 -18.84 25.73
N PRO A 4 -1.28 -18.74 24.66
CA PRO A 4 -1.08 -19.54 23.46
C PRO A 4 0.25 -19.13 22.76
N PRO A 5 0.95 -20.07 22.10
CA PRO A 5 2.19 -19.79 21.40
C PRO A 5 1.95 -18.86 20.22
N GLY A 6 2.82 -17.85 20.09
CA GLY A 6 2.76 -16.86 19.03
C GLY A 6 2.88 -17.51 17.65
N ALA A 7 1.88 -17.27 16.80
CA ALA A 7 1.92 -17.63 15.40
C ALA A 7 3.12 -16.91 14.72
N GLY A 8 4.07 -17.69 14.24
CA GLY A 8 5.25 -17.22 13.54
C GLY A 8 4.84 -16.35 12.34
N ARG A 9 5.47 -15.19 12.19
CA ARG A 9 5.44 -14.37 10.98
C ARG A 9 6.17 -15.15 9.87
N ALA A 10 5.45 -16.03 9.17
CA ALA A 10 5.90 -16.47 7.86
C ALA A 10 5.96 -15.21 6.97
N GLY A 11 7.13 -14.85 6.49
CA GLY A 11 7.33 -13.76 5.55
C GLY A 11 6.50 -14.02 4.31
N ARG A 12 5.41 -13.24 4.12
CA ARG A 12 4.59 -13.31 2.91
C ARG A 12 5.49 -12.87 1.76
N ALA A 13 5.69 -13.73 0.75
CA ALA A 13 6.40 -13.37 -0.47
C ALA A 13 5.83 -12.05 -1.01
N MET A 14 6.70 -11.11 -1.39
CA MET A 14 6.26 -9.84 -1.96
C MET A 14 5.48 -10.13 -3.24
N GLN A 15 4.22 -9.74 -3.29
CA GLN A 15 3.40 -9.87 -4.50
C GLN A 15 3.97 -8.95 -5.58
N LYS A 16 4.03 -9.44 -6.81
CA LYS A 16 4.43 -8.66 -7.99
C LYS A 16 3.25 -7.84 -8.51
N GLN A 17 3.56 -6.74 -9.22
CA GLN A 17 2.56 -5.99 -9.98
C GLN A 17 2.00 -6.85 -11.10
N ARG A 18 0.78 -6.53 -11.54
CA ARG A 18 0.04 -7.32 -12.54
C ARG A 18 -0.66 -6.42 -13.54
N THR A 19 -0.67 -6.86 -14.80
CA THR A 19 -1.42 -6.27 -15.91
C THR A 19 -2.20 -7.36 -16.64
N ILE A 20 -2.96 -7.01 -17.68
CA ILE A 20 -3.56 -8.01 -18.58
C ILE A 20 -2.56 -8.41 -19.67
N LYS A 21 -2.70 -9.63 -20.22
CA LYS A 21 -1.80 -10.13 -21.29
C LYS A 21 -2.12 -9.55 -22.65
N THR A 22 -3.40 -9.50 -23.01
CA THR A 22 -3.85 -9.07 -24.33
C THR A 22 -4.95 -8.02 -24.25
N PRO A 23 -5.05 -7.10 -25.21
CA PRO A 23 -6.17 -6.16 -25.28
C PRO A 23 -7.51 -6.89 -25.42
N VAL A 24 -8.53 -6.37 -24.74
CA VAL A 24 -9.90 -6.90 -24.78
C VAL A 24 -10.91 -5.76 -24.76
N CYS A 25 -12.04 -5.90 -25.45
CA CYS A 25 -13.01 -4.81 -25.56
C CYS A 25 -14.44 -5.23 -25.19
N LEU A 26 -15.22 -4.22 -24.76
CA LEU A 26 -16.66 -4.27 -24.50
C LEU A 26 -17.32 -3.09 -25.17
N THR A 27 -18.48 -3.32 -25.82
CA THR A 27 -19.32 -2.27 -26.37
C THR A 27 -20.66 -2.25 -25.65
N GLY A 28 -21.25 -1.07 -25.51
CA GLY A 28 -22.55 -0.92 -24.86
C GLY A 28 -22.96 0.54 -24.79
N VAL A 29 -23.77 0.88 -23.78
CA VAL A 29 -24.23 2.25 -23.52
C VAL A 29 -23.86 2.66 -22.10
N GLY A 30 -23.55 3.95 -21.90
CA GLY A 30 -23.38 4.55 -20.57
C GLY A 30 -24.74 4.68 -19.86
N VAL A 31 -24.79 4.43 -18.55
CA VAL A 31 -26.06 4.46 -17.80
C VAL A 31 -26.64 5.87 -17.68
N HIS A 32 -25.80 6.88 -17.47
CA HIS A 32 -26.24 8.26 -17.27
C HIS A 32 -26.32 9.05 -18.57
N THR A 33 -25.32 8.95 -19.42
CA THR A 33 -25.22 9.70 -20.66
C THR A 33 -26.06 9.09 -21.79
N GLY A 34 -26.30 7.76 -21.77
CA GLY A 34 -26.91 7.02 -22.85
C GLY A 34 -26.04 6.91 -24.10
N SER A 35 -24.81 7.39 -24.04
CA SER A 35 -23.87 7.35 -25.16
C SER A 35 -23.47 5.91 -25.48
N LYS A 36 -23.46 5.56 -26.77
CA LYS A 36 -22.82 4.32 -27.20
C LYS A 36 -21.32 4.44 -27.00
N THR A 37 -20.71 3.44 -26.39
CA THR A 37 -19.30 3.47 -26.06
C THR A 37 -18.65 2.12 -26.28
N ARG A 38 -17.41 2.15 -26.71
CA ARG A 38 -16.49 1.03 -26.76
C ARG A 38 -15.37 1.26 -25.75
N LEU A 39 -15.28 0.36 -24.79
CA LEU A 39 -14.21 0.32 -23.81
C LEU A 39 -13.20 -0.74 -24.24
N VAL A 40 -11.92 -0.42 -24.16
CA VAL A 40 -10.81 -1.37 -24.42
C VAL A 40 -9.86 -1.35 -23.22
N PHE A 41 -9.68 -2.50 -22.58
CA PHE A 41 -8.57 -2.71 -21.66
C PHE A 41 -7.31 -3.03 -22.44
N LYS A 42 -6.19 -2.37 -22.12
CA LYS A 42 -4.86 -2.62 -22.68
C LYS A 42 -3.84 -2.85 -21.57
N PRO A 43 -2.82 -3.71 -21.81
CA PRO A 43 -1.68 -3.82 -20.92
C PRO A 43 -1.02 -2.46 -20.71
N ALA A 44 -0.53 -2.21 -19.51
CA ALA A 44 0.22 -1.01 -19.22
C ALA A 44 1.56 -1.35 -18.54
N PRO A 45 2.62 -0.54 -18.74
CA PRO A 45 3.91 -0.75 -18.09
C PRO A 45 3.83 -0.75 -16.57
N VAL A 46 4.87 -1.26 -15.93
CA VAL A 46 5.09 -1.18 -14.47
C VAL A 46 4.92 0.27 -14.00
N ASP A 47 4.32 0.43 -12.82
CA ASP A 47 4.10 1.71 -12.15
C ASP A 47 3.19 2.72 -12.87
N THR A 48 2.50 2.29 -13.94
CA THR A 48 1.52 3.15 -14.63
C THR A 48 0.27 3.40 -13.77
N GLY A 49 -0.15 2.42 -12.97
CA GLY A 49 -1.46 2.42 -12.31
C GLY A 49 -2.60 2.24 -13.32
N VAL A 50 -3.79 2.67 -12.94
CA VAL A 50 -4.97 2.66 -13.82
C VAL A 50 -5.15 4.05 -14.42
N LYS A 51 -5.27 4.12 -15.76
CA LYS A 51 -5.54 5.36 -16.47
C LYS A 51 -6.63 5.18 -17.52
N PHE A 52 -7.48 6.17 -17.65
CA PHE A 52 -8.48 6.26 -18.70
C PHE A 52 -7.95 7.12 -19.85
N VAL A 53 -8.21 6.71 -21.09
CA VAL A 53 -7.75 7.39 -22.31
C VAL A 53 -8.97 7.69 -23.17
N ARG A 54 -9.26 8.97 -23.43
CA ARG A 54 -10.40 9.44 -24.26
C ARG A 54 -9.98 9.51 -25.73
N THR A 55 -10.19 8.39 -26.44
CA THR A 55 -9.76 8.23 -27.84
C THR A 55 -10.61 9.02 -28.85
N ASP A 56 -11.78 9.47 -28.44
CA ASP A 56 -12.69 10.36 -29.19
C ASP A 56 -12.27 11.84 -29.15
N LEU A 57 -11.35 12.21 -28.26
CA LEU A 57 -10.89 13.58 -28.10
C LEU A 57 -9.53 13.80 -28.80
N PRO A 58 -9.28 15.00 -29.35
CA PRO A 58 -7.99 15.33 -29.97
C PRO A 58 -6.82 15.08 -29.01
N GLY A 59 -5.79 14.36 -29.49
CA GLY A 59 -4.60 14.02 -28.69
C GLY A 59 -4.81 12.90 -27.68
N SER A 60 -5.99 12.25 -27.65
CA SER A 60 -6.30 11.14 -26.77
C SER A 60 -5.86 11.37 -25.31
N PRO A 61 -6.40 12.41 -24.64
CA PRO A 61 -5.97 12.80 -23.31
C PRO A 61 -6.19 11.70 -22.28
N GLU A 62 -5.26 11.61 -21.33
CA GLU A 62 -5.25 10.60 -20.26
C GLU A 62 -5.70 11.19 -18.93
N VAL A 63 -6.53 10.43 -18.22
CA VAL A 63 -6.96 10.75 -16.85
C VAL A 63 -6.56 9.59 -15.94
N ALA A 64 -5.58 9.80 -15.07
CA ALA A 64 -5.22 8.80 -14.08
C ALA A 64 -6.35 8.60 -13.05
N ALA A 65 -6.66 7.34 -12.73
CA ALA A 65 -7.66 6.98 -11.72
C ALA A 65 -7.12 7.22 -10.30
N LEU A 66 -7.05 8.48 -9.92
CA LEU A 66 -6.58 8.95 -8.61
C LEU A 66 -7.60 9.86 -7.96
N ALA A 67 -7.69 9.82 -6.62
CA ALA A 67 -8.66 10.58 -5.85
C ALA A 67 -8.54 12.12 -6.03
N CYS A 68 -7.36 12.62 -6.43
CA CYS A 68 -7.15 14.03 -6.76
C CYS A 68 -7.78 14.46 -8.11
N ASN A 69 -8.11 13.51 -8.97
CA ASN A 69 -8.75 13.76 -10.27
C ASN A 69 -10.28 13.62 -10.21
N VAL A 70 -10.87 13.30 -9.06
CA VAL A 70 -12.33 13.22 -8.91
C VAL A 70 -12.92 14.62 -8.97
N SER A 71 -13.80 14.84 -9.98
CA SER A 71 -14.48 16.11 -10.27
C SER A 71 -15.94 16.12 -9.84
N ASP A 72 -16.65 14.99 -9.90
CA ASP A 72 -18.05 14.86 -9.50
C ASP A 72 -18.31 13.48 -8.87
N ILE A 73 -19.29 13.43 -7.95
CA ILE A 73 -19.69 12.24 -7.19
C ILE A 73 -21.22 12.04 -7.20
N ARG A 74 -21.95 12.79 -8.02
CA ARG A 74 -23.41 12.69 -8.13
C ARG A 74 -23.80 11.43 -8.91
N ARG A 75 -24.33 10.43 -8.19
CA ARG A 75 -24.81 9.15 -8.73
C ARG A 75 -23.75 8.26 -9.39
N GLY A 76 -22.47 8.56 -9.16
CA GLY A 76 -21.33 7.81 -9.67
C GLY A 76 -20.06 8.63 -9.50
N THR A 77 -18.92 8.00 -9.67
CA THR A 77 -17.63 8.68 -9.54
C THR A 77 -17.14 9.13 -10.90
N THR A 78 -16.96 10.44 -11.05
CA THR A 78 -16.42 11.09 -12.26
C THR A 78 -15.00 11.55 -12.00
N ILE A 79 -14.11 11.26 -12.92
CA ILE A 79 -12.72 11.75 -12.90
C ILE A 79 -12.47 12.66 -14.11
N ALA A 80 -11.70 13.73 -13.90
CA ALA A 80 -11.38 14.69 -14.95
C ALA A 80 -9.96 15.23 -14.84
N ARG A 81 -9.35 15.50 -15.97
CA ARG A 81 -8.05 16.18 -16.08
C ARG A 81 -7.84 16.71 -17.50
N GLY A 82 -7.29 17.94 -17.63
CA GLY A 82 -6.88 18.49 -18.91
C GLY A 82 -8.00 18.60 -19.96
N GLY A 83 -9.25 18.85 -19.54
CA GLY A 83 -10.42 18.93 -20.41
C GLY A 83 -11.05 17.57 -20.77
N ALA A 84 -10.45 16.46 -20.37
CA ALA A 84 -11.05 15.14 -20.48
C ALA A 84 -11.79 14.77 -19.21
N GLU A 85 -12.95 14.14 -19.36
CA GLU A 85 -13.80 13.67 -18.27
C GLU A 85 -14.32 12.27 -18.55
N VAL A 86 -14.38 11.43 -17.50
CA VAL A 86 -14.92 10.07 -17.56
C VAL A 86 -15.85 9.86 -16.37
N HIS A 87 -17.11 9.56 -16.67
CA HIS A 87 -18.16 9.30 -15.68
C HIS A 87 -18.22 7.84 -15.26
N THR A 88 -18.80 7.56 -14.10
CA THR A 88 -19.20 6.20 -13.65
C THR A 88 -18.04 5.19 -13.73
N VAL A 89 -16.88 5.58 -13.18
CA VAL A 89 -15.64 4.76 -13.28
C VAL A 89 -15.59 3.63 -12.26
N GLU A 90 -16.41 3.67 -11.21
CA GLU A 90 -16.35 2.78 -10.04
C GLU A 90 -16.49 1.30 -10.39
N HIS A 91 -17.36 0.91 -11.30
CA HIS A 91 -17.53 -0.50 -11.68
C HIS A 91 -16.33 -1.06 -12.42
N VAL A 92 -15.76 -0.26 -13.34
CA VAL A 92 -14.51 -0.59 -14.05
C VAL A 92 -13.35 -0.73 -13.08
N LEU A 93 -13.20 0.25 -12.17
CA LEU A 93 -12.14 0.28 -11.17
C LEU A 93 -12.28 -0.88 -10.17
N SER A 94 -13.52 -1.22 -9.81
CA SER A 94 -13.83 -2.35 -8.94
C SER A 94 -13.39 -3.67 -9.57
N ALA A 95 -13.69 -3.89 -10.86
CA ALA A 95 -13.25 -5.08 -11.58
C ALA A 95 -11.72 -5.18 -11.67
N ILE A 96 -11.04 -4.09 -12.03
CA ILE A 96 -9.57 -4.02 -12.11
C ILE A 96 -8.96 -4.35 -10.74
N ARG A 97 -9.42 -3.71 -9.69
CA ARG A 97 -8.90 -3.89 -8.32
C ARG A 97 -9.25 -5.26 -7.76
N GLY A 98 -10.48 -5.72 -7.95
CA GLY A 98 -10.96 -7.02 -7.48
C GLY A 98 -10.27 -8.21 -8.15
N CYS A 99 -9.88 -8.07 -9.42
CA CYS A 99 -9.05 -9.06 -10.13
C CYS A 99 -7.55 -8.94 -9.83
N GLY A 100 -7.16 -8.07 -8.91
CA GLY A 100 -5.77 -7.94 -8.46
C GLY A 100 -4.83 -7.30 -9.48
N LEU A 101 -5.34 -6.47 -10.40
CA LEU A 101 -4.52 -5.74 -11.37
C LEU A 101 -3.98 -4.43 -10.79
N ASP A 102 -2.79 -4.06 -11.24
CA ASP A 102 -2.08 -2.85 -10.84
C ASP A 102 -2.03 -1.82 -11.98
N ASN A 103 -1.73 -2.27 -13.21
CA ASN A 103 -1.41 -1.41 -14.35
C ASN A 103 -2.32 -1.74 -15.53
N VAL A 104 -3.25 -0.85 -15.87
CA VAL A 104 -4.20 -1.02 -16.98
C VAL A 104 -4.47 0.33 -17.63
N ALA A 105 -4.39 0.39 -18.97
CA ALA A 105 -4.92 1.50 -19.74
C ALA A 105 -6.35 1.14 -20.20
N VAL A 106 -7.30 2.04 -19.90
CA VAL A 106 -8.73 1.90 -20.25
C VAL A 106 -9.05 2.94 -21.32
N GLU A 107 -9.11 2.51 -22.56
CA GLU A 107 -9.50 3.38 -23.68
C GLU A 107 -11.02 3.46 -23.82
N LEU A 108 -11.53 4.65 -24.07
CA LEU A 108 -12.94 4.95 -24.30
C LEU A 108 -13.12 5.86 -25.50
N ASP A 109 -14.09 5.57 -26.34
CA ASP A 109 -14.52 6.44 -27.44
C ASP A 109 -15.76 7.31 -27.08
N ALA A 110 -16.09 7.39 -25.79
CA ALA A 110 -17.08 8.28 -25.21
C ALA A 110 -16.72 8.60 -23.75
N ASN A 111 -17.53 9.44 -23.09
CA ASN A 111 -17.26 9.92 -21.72
C ASN A 111 -17.76 9.01 -20.59
N GLU A 112 -18.34 7.86 -20.91
CA GLU A 112 -18.85 6.92 -19.90
C GLU A 112 -18.63 5.48 -20.34
N PRO A 113 -18.12 4.59 -19.46
CA PRO A 113 -17.99 3.15 -19.73
C PRO A 113 -19.35 2.48 -20.02
N PRO A 114 -19.38 1.36 -20.78
CA PRO A 114 -20.58 0.55 -20.96
C PRO A 114 -21.10 0.04 -19.61
N VAL A 115 -22.34 0.30 -19.26
CA VAL A 115 -22.91 -0.15 -17.97
C VAL A 115 -23.04 -1.68 -17.86
N GLY A 116 -23.07 -2.38 -19.01
CA GLY A 116 -23.32 -3.83 -19.05
C GLY A 116 -24.68 -4.19 -18.46
N ASP A 117 -24.68 -5.08 -17.50
CA ASP A 117 -25.86 -5.49 -16.73
C ASP A 117 -26.03 -4.72 -15.41
N GLY A 118 -25.27 -3.64 -15.22
CA GLY A 118 -25.26 -2.84 -13.99
C GLY A 118 -24.37 -3.36 -12.89
N SER A 119 -23.57 -4.40 -13.15
CA SER A 119 -22.61 -4.98 -12.23
C SER A 119 -21.17 -4.84 -12.76
N ALA A 120 -20.17 -5.31 -12.02
CA ALA A 120 -18.79 -5.39 -12.51
C ALA A 120 -18.49 -6.68 -13.28
N PHE A 121 -19.44 -7.60 -13.38
CA PHE A 121 -19.20 -8.96 -13.86
C PHE A 121 -18.75 -9.02 -15.33
N ALA A 122 -19.31 -8.15 -16.20
CA ALA A 122 -18.88 -8.05 -17.60
C ALA A 122 -17.38 -7.71 -17.72
N TYR A 123 -16.90 -6.80 -16.91
CA TYR A 123 -15.49 -6.39 -16.87
C TYR A 123 -14.57 -7.48 -16.30
N VAL A 124 -15.03 -8.21 -15.28
CA VAL A 124 -14.30 -9.38 -14.75
C VAL A 124 -14.12 -10.43 -15.85
N ARG A 125 -15.18 -10.76 -16.60
CA ARG A 125 -15.10 -11.70 -17.73
C ARG A 125 -14.12 -11.23 -18.79
N MET A 126 -14.08 -9.95 -19.12
CA MET A 126 -13.08 -9.37 -20.02
C MET A 126 -11.68 -9.61 -19.52
N ILE A 127 -11.40 -9.27 -18.24
CA ILE A 127 -10.07 -9.43 -17.63
C ILE A 127 -9.65 -10.91 -17.66
N ARG A 128 -10.56 -11.83 -17.32
CA ARG A 128 -10.28 -13.26 -17.37
C ARG A 128 -9.98 -13.76 -18.78
N SER A 129 -10.73 -13.29 -19.79
CA SER A 129 -10.48 -13.64 -21.20
C SER A 129 -9.17 -13.07 -21.74
N ALA A 130 -8.76 -11.88 -21.29
CA ALA A 130 -7.50 -11.27 -21.64
C ALA A 130 -6.29 -12.00 -21.02
N GLY A 131 -6.51 -12.72 -19.92
CA GLY A 131 -5.46 -13.30 -19.09
C GLY A 131 -4.71 -12.24 -18.27
N ILE A 132 -4.07 -12.68 -17.20
CA ILE A 132 -3.30 -11.81 -16.28
C ILE A 132 -1.82 -12.16 -16.39
N GLU A 133 -0.96 -11.13 -16.36
CA GLU A 133 0.49 -11.25 -16.42
C GLU A 133 1.12 -10.57 -15.21
N GLU A 134 2.06 -11.26 -14.57
CA GLU A 134 2.90 -10.69 -13.52
C GLU A 134 4.05 -9.89 -14.13
N GLN A 135 4.31 -8.72 -13.56
CA GLN A 135 5.37 -7.80 -13.96
C GLN A 135 6.52 -7.83 -12.95
N ASP A 136 7.74 -7.60 -13.42
CA ASP A 136 8.93 -7.68 -12.56
C ASP A 136 9.12 -6.41 -11.71
N ALA A 137 8.14 -6.12 -10.88
CA ALA A 137 8.16 -5.04 -9.89
C ALA A 137 7.31 -5.41 -8.68
N PRO A 138 7.66 -4.98 -7.47
CA PRO A 138 6.87 -5.23 -6.28
C PRO A 138 5.54 -4.46 -6.34
N ARG A 139 4.45 -5.10 -5.89
CA ARG A 139 3.15 -4.47 -5.77
C ARG A 139 3.20 -3.31 -4.76
N ARG A 140 2.60 -2.19 -5.13
CA ARG A 140 2.44 -1.05 -4.23
C ARG A 140 1.24 -1.26 -3.31
N GLU A 141 1.50 -1.46 -2.02
CA GLU A 141 0.48 -1.69 -1.01
C GLU A 141 0.48 -0.58 0.05
N LEU A 142 -0.69 -0.08 0.40
CA LEU A 142 -0.89 0.79 1.56
C LEU A 142 -1.30 -0.09 2.76
N VAL A 143 -0.42 -0.24 3.72
CA VAL A 143 -0.70 -0.87 5.01
C VAL A 143 -1.19 0.19 5.97
N VAL A 144 -2.48 0.17 6.27
CA VAL A 144 -3.04 1.10 7.26
C VAL A 144 -2.57 0.70 8.65
N ARG A 145 -1.94 1.62 9.36
CA ARG A 145 -1.34 1.40 10.69
C ARG A 145 -2.13 2.07 11.81
N GLU A 146 -2.86 3.12 11.50
CA GLU A 146 -3.71 3.90 12.41
C GLU A 146 -5.10 4.03 11.78
N PRO A 147 -6.18 4.02 12.59
CA PRO A 147 -7.52 4.21 12.07
C PRO A 147 -7.68 5.54 11.33
N VAL A 148 -8.35 5.49 10.17
CA VAL A 148 -8.75 6.66 9.39
C VAL A 148 -10.25 6.57 9.18
N TRP A 149 -11.01 7.65 9.43
CA TRP A 149 -12.45 7.64 9.24
C TRP A 149 -12.98 8.97 8.73
N VAL A 150 -14.16 8.90 8.15
CA VAL A 150 -14.99 10.03 7.76
C VAL A 150 -16.44 9.72 8.11
N SER A 151 -17.20 10.74 8.42
CA SER A 151 -18.64 10.62 8.71
C SER A 151 -19.37 11.88 8.27
N LYS A 152 -20.62 11.69 7.83
CA LYS A 152 -21.54 12.77 7.50
C LYS A 152 -22.95 12.32 7.83
N ASP A 153 -23.67 13.12 8.58
CA ASP A 153 -25.01 12.80 9.07
C ASP A 153 -25.06 11.42 9.77
N ASN A 154 -25.82 10.48 9.22
CA ASN A 154 -25.96 9.12 9.72
C ASN A 154 -25.17 8.08 8.90
N ALA A 155 -24.22 8.53 8.09
CA ALA A 155 -23.33 7.68 7.30
C ALA A 155 -21.89 7.81 7.81
N ALA A 156 -21.14 6.71 7.75
CA ALA A 156 -19.75 6.68 8.17
C ALA A 156 -18.97 5.61 7.41
N ILE A 157 -17.68 5.84 7.23
CA ILE A 157 -16.71 4.84 6.78
C ILE A 157 -15.44 4.97 7.58
N ALA A 158 -14.97 3.87 8.14
CA ALA A 158 -13.74 3.76 8.90
C ALA A 158 -12.84 2.69 8.28
N VAL A 159 -11.56 2.96 8.24
CA VAL A 159 -10.52 2.04 7.76
C VAL A 159 -9.54 1.81 8.90
N ILE A 160 -9.50 0.59 9.41
CA ILE A 160 -8.72 0.21 10.59
C ILE A 160 -7.63 -0.79 10.22
N PRO A 161 -6.52 -0.87 11.00
CA PRO A 161 -5.47 -1.85 10.78
C PRO A 161 -6.00 -3.29 10.72
N ALA A 162 -5.59 -4.05 9.70
CA ALA A 162 -5.90 -5.47 9.59
C ALA A 162 -4.81 -6.20 8.79
N PRO A 163 -4.62 -7.51 9.01
CA PRO A 163 -3.58 -8.28 8.31
C PRO A 163 -3.93 -8.55 6.84
N GLN A 164 -5.22 -8.46 6.48
CA GLN A 164 -5.75 -8.70 5.14
C GLN A 164 -6.81 -7.67 4.80
N PHE A 165 -7.15 -7.53 3.51
CA PHE A 165 -8.20 -6.61 3.10
C PHE A 165 -9.57 -7.21 3.38
N ARG A 166 -10.34 -6.55 4.25
CA ARG A 166 -11.71 -6.91 4.62
C ARG A 166 -12.62 -5.72 4.41
N ILE A 167 -13.85 -5.96 3.98
CA ILE A 167 -14.89 -4.93 3.92
C ILE A 167 -16.12 -5.45 4.65
N SER A 168 -16.65 -4.64 5.57
CA SER A 168 -17.95 -4.82 6.22
C SER A 168 -18.83 -3.62 5.88
N TYR A 169 -20.02 -3.87 5.37
CA TYR A 169 -20.97 -2.83 4.98
C TYR A 169 -22.34 -3.06 5.60
N THR A 170 -22.87 -2.01 6.24
CA THR A 170 -24.26 -1.96 6.73
C THR A 170 -25.05 -0.99 5.86
N MET A 171 -26.08 -1.48 5.21
CA MET A 171 -27.05 -0.71 4.46
C MET A 171 -28.37 -0.61 5.24
N ASP A 172 -28.92 0.59 5.37
CA ASP A 172 -30.23 0.81 5.97
C ASP A 172 -30.80 2.14 5.44
N PHE A 173 -31.65 2.05 4.45
CA PHE A 173 -32.34 3.21 3.84
C PHE A 173 -33.70 3.51 4.53
N LYS A 174 -34.09 2.73 5.54
CA LYS A 174 -35.41 2.83 6.19
C LYS A 174 -36.56 2.73 5.19
N HIS A 175 -36.41 1.94 4.13
CA HIS A 175 -37.41 1.74 3.08
C HIS A 175 -38.22 0.47 3.37
N PRO A 176 -39.57 0.49 3.25
CA PRO A 176 -40.42 -0.65 3.64
C PRO A 176 -40.12 -1.94 2.84
N THR A 177 -39.73 -1.81 1.59
CA THR A 177 -39.39 -2.94 0.70
C THR A 177 -37.96 -3.43 0.88
N LEU A 178 -37.07 -2.60 1.45
CA LEU A 178 -35.64 -2.88 1.55
C LEU A 178 -35.23 -2.91 3.02
N PRO A 179 -35.22 -4.12 3.65
CA PRO A 179 -34.77 -4.24 5.03
C PRO A 179 -33.27 -3.89 5.14
N ALA A 180 -32.82 -3.59 6.35
CA ALA A 180 -31.41 -3.39 6.60
C ALA A 180 -30.62 -4.66 6.21
N GLN A 181 -29.50 -4.45 5.52
CA GLN A 181 -28.60 -5.53 5.08
C GLN A 181 -27.22 -5.31 5.66
N PHE A 182 -26.57 -6.41 6.03
CA PHE A 182 -25.19 -6.42 6.48
C PHE A 182 -24.42 -7.51 5.74
N VAL A 183 -23.25 -7.14 5.24
CA VAL A 183 -22.32 -8.05 4.59
C VAL A 183 -20.90 -7.83 5.10
N SER A 184 -20.10 -8.89 5.14
CA SER A 184 -18.68 -8.80 5.50
C SER A 184 -17.86 -9.82 4.72
N PHE A 185 -16.91 -9.33 3.94
CA PHE A 185 -16.06 -10.15 3.07
C PHE A 185 -14.59 -9.98 3.43
N LEU A 186 -13.89 -11.10 3.55
CA LEU A 186 -12.44 -11.14 3.42
C LEU A 186 -12.15 -11.21 1.93
N LEU A 187 -11.53 -10.17 1.39
CA LEU A 187 -11.45 -9.98 -0.06
C LEU A 187 -10.21 -10.65 -0.64
N ASP A 188 -10.45 -11.59 -1.54
CA ASP A 188 -9.53 -12.11 -2.54
C ASP A 188 -10.20 -12.09 -3.91
N GLU A 189 -9.48 -12.51 -4.95
CA GLU A 189 -9.99 -12.50 -6.33
C GLU A 189 -11.21 -13.41 -6.52
N GLU A 190 -11.22 -14.60 -5.91
CA GLU A 190 -12.31 -15.55 -6.00
C GLU A 190 -13.58 -15.02 -5.29
N THR A 191 -13.42 -14.51 -4.07
CA THR A 191 -14.51 -13.87 -3.31
C THR A 191 -15.09 -12.69 -4.07
N PHE A 192 -14.22 -11.84 -4.66
CA PHE A 192 -14.68 -10.71 -5.47
C PHE A 192 -15.51 -11.18 -6.67
N GLU A 193 -14.98 -12.11 -7.45
CA GLU A 193 -15.62 -12.58 -8.67
C GLU A 193 -16.96 -13.26 -8.41
N ARG A 194 -17.04 -14.08 -7.35
CA ARG A 194 -18.23 -14.87 -7.04
C ARG A 194 -19.28 -14.14 -6.24
N GLU A 195 -18.85 -13.34 -5.27
CA GLU A 195 -19.75 -12.80 -4.25
C GLU A 195 -20.06 -11.30 -4.42
N ILE A 196 -19.20 -10.54 -5.12
CA ILE A 196 -19.31 -9.08 -5.17
C ILE A 196 -19.54 -8.58 -6.59
N ALA A 197 -18.71 -9.00 -7.54
CA ALA A 197 -18.80 -8.52 -8.91
C ALA A 197 -20.18 -8.70 -9.58
N PRO A 198 -20.99 -9.74 -9.27
CA PRO A 198 -22.32 -9.90 -9.84
C PRO A 198 -23.39 -8.97 -9.25
N GLY A 199 -23.15 -8.25 -8.15
CA GLY A 199 -24.12 -7.34 -7.52
C GLY A 199 -24.46 -6.16 -8.45
N ARG A 200 -25.74 -6.03 -8.81
CA ARG A 200 -26.21 -5.01 -9.75
C ARG A 200 -26.52 -3.69 -9.06
N THR A 201 -26.35 -2.59 -9.79
CA THR A 201 -26.75 -1.25 -9.36
C THR A 201 -28.27 -1.15 -9.23
N PHE A 202 -28.71 -0.20 -8.41
CA PHE A 202 -30.13 0.01 -8.12
C PHE A 202 -30.46 1.48 -7.89
N CYS A 203 -31.73 1.82 -8.08
CA CYS A 203 -32.29 3.11 -7.69
C CYS A 203 -33.69 2.92 -7.08
N PHE A 204 -34.18 3.93 -6.39
CA PHE A 204 -35.55 3.94 -5.91
C PHE A 204 -36.50 4.47 -6.98
N TYR A 205 -37.70 3.91 -7.07
CA TYR A 205 -38.69 4.29 -8.07
C TYR A 205 -39.05 5.78 -8.00
N HIS A 206 -39.20 6.32 -6.80
CA HIS A 206 -39.50 7.73 -6.57
C HIS A 206 -38.38 8.71 -7.01
N GLU A 207 -37.18 8.23 -7.23
CA GLU A 207 -36.04 9.04 -7.70
C GLU A 207 -35.99 9.16 -9.22
N ILE A 208 -36.68 8.29 -9.96
CA ILE A 208 -36.56 8.18 -11.43
C ILE A 208 -36.92 9.49 -12.11
N GLU A 209 -38.05 10.09 -11.77
CA GLU A 209 -38.50 11.37 -12.39
C GLU A 209 -37.48 12.50 -12.13
N TYR A 210 -36.96 12.56 -10.92
CA TYR A 210 -35.92 13.54 -10.56
C TYR A 210 -34.62 13.28 -11.38
N LEU A 211 -34.17 12.04 -11.47
CA LEU A 211 -32.96 11.68 -12.22
C LEU A 211 -33.11 12.02 -13.73
N VAL A 212 -34.25 11.71 -14.30
CA VAL A 212 -34.57 12.08 -15.70
C VAL A 212 -34.59 13.61 -15.88
N SER A 213 -35.18 14.36 -14.95
CA SER A 213 -35.21 15.82 -15.01
C SER A 213 -33.82 16.46 -14.93
N GLN A 214 -32.86 15.79 -14.26
CA GLN A 214 -31.45 16.18 -14.20
C GLN A 214 -30.64 15.73 -15.42
N GLY A 215 -31.27 15.09 -16.41
CA GLY A 215 -30.61 14.58 -17.61
C GLY A 215 -29.75 13.34 -17.37
N LEU A 216 -29.95 12.65 -16.24
CA LEU A 216 -29.30 11.39 -15.87
C LEU A 216 -30.11 10.17 -16.32
N ILE A 217 -29.55 8.98 -16.16
CA ILE A 217 -30.14 7.65 -16.46
C ILE A 217 -30.71 7.51 -17.88
N LYS A 218 -30.17 8.24 -18.86
CA LYS A 218 -30.63 8.16 -20.28
C LYS A 218 -30.46 6.78 -20.90
N GLY A 219 -29.48 5.99 -20.43
CA GLY A 219 -29.26 4.60 -20.83
C GLY A 219 -29.78 3.61 -19.79
N GLY A 220 -30.42 4.07 -18.71
CA GLY A 220 -30.98 3.21 -17.66
C GLY A 220 -32.17 2.38 -18.13
N SER A 221 -32.20 1.11 -17.75
CA SER A 221 -33.29 0.18 -18.02
C SER A 221 -33.31 -0.94 -16.99
N LEU A 222 -34.38 -1.74 -16.96
CA LEU A 222 -34.43 -2.94 -16.11
C LEU A 222 -33.42 -4.04 -16.54
N GLU A 223 -32.73 -3.86 -17.67
CA GLU A 223 -31.64 -4.73 -18.09
C GLU A 223 -30.34 -4.46 -17.33
N ASN A 224 -30.15 -3.20 -16.86
CA ASN A 224 -28.89 -2.75 -16.28
C ASN A 224 -29.04 -2.07 -14.91
N ALA A 225 -30.22 -2.05 -14.34
CA ALA A 225 -30.48 -1.57 -12.99
C ALA A 225 -31.67 -2.29 -12.35
N VAL A 226 -31.62 -2.45 -11.03
CA VAL A 226 -32.76 -2.90 -10.24
C VAL A 226 -33.48 -1.69 -9.69
N VAL A 227 -34.82 -1.62 -9.84
CA VAL A 227 -35.65 -0.52 -9.33
C VAL A 227 -36.44 -0.97 -8.11
N ILE A 228 -36.30 -0.25 -7.00
CA ILE A 228 -36.96 -0.54 -5.73
C ILE A 228 -38.19 0.37 -5.61
N GLY A 229 -39.38 -0.23 -5.64
CA GLY A 229 -40.66 0.47 -5.41
C GLY A 229 -41.28 0.06 -4.08
N ASP A 230 -42.44 0.66 -3.78
CA ASP A 230 -43.20 0.39 -2.56
C ASP A 230 -43.82 -1.02 -2.65
N GLY A 231 -43.32 -1.94 -1.84
CA GLY A 231 -43.75 -3.35 -1.79
C GLY A 231 -43.32 -4.21 -2.97
N VAL A 232 -42.52 -3.70 -3.90
CA VAL A 232 -42.14 -4.43 -5.12
C VAL A 232 -40.71 -4.07 -5.57
N ILE A 233 -40.03 -5.07 -6.15
CA ILE A 233 -38.71 -4.89 -6.79
C ILE A 233 -38.87 -5.19 -8.28
N TYR A 234 -38.56 -4.21 -9.13
CA TYR A 234 -38.58 -4.37 -10.59
C TYR A 234 -37.17 -4.71 -11.08
N SER A 235 -37.06 -5.81 -11.81
CA SER A 235 -35.81 -6.27 -12.40
C SER A 235 -36.12 -7.22 -13.54
N LYS A 236 -35.26 -7.28 -14.56
CA LYS A 236 -35.38 -8.26 -15.66
C LYS A 236 -35.24 -9.70 -15.14
N GLU A 237 -34.35 -9.93 -14.20
CA GLU A 237 -34.06 -11.22 -13.59
C GLU A 237 -34.32 -11.18 -12.09
N ARG A 238 -34.48 -12.31 -11.44
CA ARG A 238 -34.50 -12.39 -9.97
C ARG A 238 -33.23 -11.79 -9.38
N LEU A 239 -33.33 -11.34 -8.15
CA LEU A 239 -32.14 -10.92 -7.39
C LEU A 239 -31.15 -12.09 -7.36
N ARG A 240 -29.87 -11.78 -7.61
CA ARG A 240 -28.78 -12.76 -7.62
C ARG A 240 -28.41 -13.20 -6.22
N PHE A 241 -28.61 -12.32 -5.25
CA PHE A 241 -28.38 -12.55 -3.83
C PHE A 241 -29.48 -11.92 -2.99
N PRO A 242 -29.82 -12.48 -1.82
CA PRO A 242 -30.76 -11.84 -0.90
C PRO A 242 -30.30 -10.44 -0.41
N ASP A 243 -29.00 -10.23 -0.39
CA ASP A 243 -28.29 -9.01 0.03
C ASP A 243 -27.57 -8.31 -1.13
N GLU A 244 -28.11 -8.43 -2.36
CA GLU A 244 -27.49 -7.94 -3.59
C GLU A 244 -27.16 -6.44 -3.52
N PHE A 245 -28.03 -5.64 -2.91
CA PHE A 245 -27.84 -4.20 -2.81
C PHE A 245 -26.64 -3.83 -1.90
N ALA A 246 -26.46 -4.52 -0.79
CA ALA A 246 -25.30 -4.32 0.07
C ALA A 246 -24.00 -4.78 -0.62
N ARG A 247 -24.04 -5.86 -1.41
CA ARG A 247 -22.91 -6.34 -2.22
C ARG A 247 -22.52 -5.30 -3.28
N HIS A 248 -23.51 -4.69 -3.92
CA HIS A 248 -23.25 -3.61 -4.87
C HIS A 248 -22.58 -2.42 -4.19
N LYS A 249 -23.00 -2.04 -2.98
CA LYS A 249 -22.32 -0.97 -2.23
C LYS A 249 -20.87 -1.34 -1.85
N VAL A 250 -20.58 -2.60 -1.59
CA VAL A 250 -19.20 -3.08 -1.42
C VAL A 250 -18.41 -2.97 -2.73
N LEU A 251 -19.03 -3.29 -3.88
CA LEU A 251 -18.44 -3.11 -5.21
C LEU A 251 -18.06 -1.64 -5.43
N ASP A 252 -18.96 -0.69 -5.14
CA ASP A 252 -18.71 0.75 -5.23
C ASP A 252 -17.51 1.18 -4.36
N ILE A 253 -17.44 0.71 -3.10
CA ILE A 253 -16.33 1.01 -2.20
C ILE A 253 -14.99 0.50 -2.78
N ILE A 254 -14.96 -0.70 -3.35
CA ILE A 254 -13.72 -1.27 -3.95
C ILE A 254 -13.26 -0.40 -5.12
N GLY A 255 -14.20 0.04 -5.97
CA GLY A 255 -13.93 0.92 -7.09
C GLY A 255 -13.41 2.30 -6.65
N ASP A 256 -14.09 2.94 -5.70
CA ASP A 256 -13.69 4.23 -5.17
C ASP A 256 -12.35 4.17 -4.41
N LEU A 257 -12.08 3.08 -3.70
CA LEU A 257 -10.77 2.86 -3.06
C LEU A 257 -9.65 2.54 -4.05
N CYS A 258 -9.94 2.11 -5.28
CA CYS A 258 -8.92 2.01 -6.33
C CYS A 258 -8.25 3.36 -6.61
N LEU A 259 -8.97 4.47 -6.41
CA LEU A 259 -8.49 5.85 -6.57
C LEU A 259 -7.37 6.23 -5.56
N VAL A 260 -7.10 5.43 -4.55
CA VAL A 260 -5.90 5.55 -3.70
C VAL A 260 -4.61 5.33 -4.51
N GLY A 261 -4.70 4.65 -5.68
CA GLY A 261 -3.57 4.31 -6.53
C GLY A 261 -2.71 3.15 -6.01
N ARG A 262 -3.16 2.46 -4.95
CA ARG A 262 -2.48 1.33 -4.30
C ARG A 262 -3.48 0.28 -3.82
N HIS A 263 -3.02 -0.96 -3.64
CA HIS A 263 -3.79 -1.94 -2.90
C HIS A 263 -3.83 -1.56 -1.42
N VAL A 264 -5.03 -1.57 -0.83
CA VAL A 264 -5.21 -1.24 0.59
C VAL A 264 -5.21 -2.53 1.40
N ARG A 265 -4.41 -2.56 2.48
CA ARG A 265 -4.40 -3.66 3.46
C ARG A 265 -4.94 -3.12 4.78
N ALA A 266 -6.22 -3.39 5.03
CA ALA A 266 -6.97 -2.85 6.16
C ALA A 266 -8.33 -3.56 6.27
N HIS A 267 -9.07 -3.29 7.33
CA HIS A 267 -10.49 -3.57 7.43
C HIS A 267 -11.29 -2.28 7.23
N VAL A 268 -12.08 -2.24 6.17
CA VAL A 268 -13.02 -1.15 5.88
C VAL A 268 -14.37 -1.48 6.54
N ILE A 269 -14.86 -0.61 7.38
CA ILE A 269 -16.16 -0.71 8.04
C ILE A 269 -16.99 0.48 7.61
N ALA A 270 -18.05 0.23 6.86
CA ALA A 270 -18.89 1.28 6.30
C ALA A 270 -20.36 1.10 6.68
N MET A 271 -21.00 2.20 6.96
CA MET A 271 -22.42 2.27 7.28
C MET A 271 -23.05 3.37 6.46
N ARG A 272 -23.99 3.00 5.58
CA ARG A 272 -24.74 3.93 4.69
C ARG A 272 -23.83 4.81 3.81
N SER A 273 -22.56 4.49 3.66
CA SER A 273 -21.66 5.28 2.81
C SER A 273 -22.06 5.21 1.33
N GLY A 274 -21.81 6.28 0.62
CA GLY A 274 -21.90 6.41 -0.83
C GLY A 274 -20.62 7.02 -1.38
N HIS A 275 -20.61 7.37 -2.67
CA HIS A 275 -19.41 7.87 -3.37
C HIS A 275 -18.77 9.07 -2.67
N GLU A 276 -19.54 9.96 -2.05
CA GLU A 276 -19.01 11.13 -1.32
C GLU A 276 -18.04 10.71 -0.22
N LEU A 277 -18.49 9.83 0.70
CA LEU A 277 -17.63 9.37 1.79
C LEU A 277 -16.54 8.40 1.32
N ASN A 278 -16.84 7.58 0.31
CA ASN A 278 -15.87 6.66 -0.27
C ASN A 278 -14.69 7.42 -0.92
N VAL A 279 -14.97 8.49 -1.66
CA VAL A 279 -13.93 9.32 -2.29
C VAL A 279 -13.19 10.14 -1.22
N GLU A 280 -13.90 10.65 -0.21
CA GLU A 280 -13.26 11.39 0.88
C GLU A 280 -12.26 10.51 1.65
N ILE A 281 -12.65 9.26 2.01
CA ILE A 281 -11.73 8.32 2.66
C ILE A 281 -10.58 7.94 1.73
N ALA A 282 -10.82 7.77 0.42
CA ALA A 282 -9.76 7.51 -0.56
C ALA A 282 -8.75 8.66 -0.63
N ARG A 283 -9.18 9.92 -0.56
CA ARG A 283 -8.29 11.10 -0.48
C ARG A 283 -7.43 11.08 0.80
N LYS A 284 -8.04 10.76 1.96
CA LYS A 284 -7.29 10.65 3.23
C LYS A 284 -6.26 9.51 3.17
N LEU A 285 -6.64 8.36 2.64
CA LEU A 285 -5.72 7.22 2.47
C LEU A 285 -4.59 7.52 1.48
N ALA A 286 -4.87 8.22 0.39
CA ALA A 286 -3.85 8.69 -0.55
C ALA A 286 -2.86 9.66 0.12
N ALA A 287 -3.35 10.56 1.00
CA ALA A 287 -2.48 11.43 1.78
C ALA A 287 -1.60 10.66 2.78
N VAL A 288 -2.15 9.60 3.43
CA VAL A 288 -1.36 8.69 4.27
C VAL A 288 -0.28 8.00 3.45
N ALA A 289 -0.62 7.45 2.28
CA ALA A 289 0.32 6.81 1.38
C ALA A 289 1.45 7.74 0.95
N ALA A 290 1.12 8.99 0.56
CA ALA A 290 2.10 10.01 0.20
C ALA A 290 2.99 10.44 1.38
N ARG A 291 2.45 10.45 2.61
CA ARG A 291 3.22 10.71 3.83
C ARG A 291 4.19 9.58 4.14
N ASP A 292 3.74 8.33 3.96
CA ASP A 292 4.59 7.16 4.16
C ASP A 292 5.70 7.08 3.13
N GLU A 293 5.47 7.49 1.87
CA GLU A 293 6.53 7.62 0.86
C GLU A 293 7.55 8.71 1.21
N ARG A 294 7.09 9.84 1.73
CA ARG A 294 7.99 10.92 2.20
C ARG A 294 8.74 10.55 3.48
N ARG A 295 8.18 9.62 4.29
CA ARG A 295 8.82 9.03 5.47
C ARG A 295 9.63 7.78 5.14
N ALA A 296 9.40 7.15 3.97
CA ALA A 296 10.37 6.22 3.44
C ALA A 296 11.70 6.99 3.33
N PRO A 297 12.81 6.42 3.80
CA PRO A 297 14.08 7.14 3.81
C PRO A 297 14.32 7.74 2.44
N ALA A 298 14.72 9.01 2.43
CA ALA A 298 15.17 9.67 1.21
C ALA A 298 16.07 8.69 0.46
N ARG A 299 15.82 8.49 -0.84
CA ARG A 299 16.61 7.64 -1.73
C ARG A 299 18.04 7.62 -1.22
N HIS A 300 18.56 6.43 -0.92
CA HIS A 300 19.89 6.25 -0.35
C HIS A 300 20.83 7.32 -0.87
N THR A 301 21.36 8.14 0.02
CA THR A 301 22.43 9.06 -0.35
C THR A 301 23.47 8.21 -1.06
N GLU A 302 24.02 8.67 -2.17
CA GLU A 302 25.03 7.94 -2.92
C GLU A 302 26.02 7.27 -1.97
N GLY A 303 26.22 5.95 -2.10
CA GLY A 303 27.02 5.16 -1.17
C GLY A 303 26.30 4.59 0.09
N THR A 304 24.98 4.77 0.27
CA THR A 304 24.26 4.13 1.39
C THR A 304 23.70 2.77 0.97
N VAL A 305 24.09 1.71 1.69
CA VAL A 305 23.57 0.34 1.50
C VAL A 305 22.41 0.05 2.47
N MET A 306 22.50 0.52 3.75
CA MET A 306 21.42 0.41 4.74
C MET A 306 21.29 1.73 5.50
N ASP A 307 20.07 2.19 5.66
CA ASP A 307 19.75 3.35 6.50
C ASP A 307 19.47 2.95 7.96
N ILE A 308 19.23 3.95 8.80
CA ILE A 308 18.95 3.74 10.23
C ILE A 308 17.71 2.86 10.48
N ASN A 309 16.70 2.89 9.60
CA ASN A 309 15.48 2.09 9.78
C ASN A 309 15.75 0.62 9.46
N GLU A 310 16.61 0.35 8.48
CA GLU A 310 17.06 -1.00 8.14
C GLU A 310 17.97 -1.56 9.24
N ILE A 311 18.91 -0.77 9.75
CA ILE A 311 19.76 -1.14 10.89
C ILE A 311 18.90 -1.46 12.13
N ARG A 312 17.87 -0.66 12.43
CA ARG A 312 16.92 -0.90 13.55
C ARG A 312 16.08 -2.17 13.39
N ARG A 313 15.93 -2.71 12.19
CA ARG A 313 15.26 -4.01 11.96
C ARG A 313 16.20 -5.18 12.23
N ILE A 314 17.51 -4.95 12.10
CA ILE A 314 18.55 -5.95 12.28
C ILE A 314 19.03 -5.97 13.75
N LEU A 315 19.40 -4.80 14.29
CA LEU A 315 19.89 -4.68 15.66
C LEU A 315 18.76 -4.39 16.65
N PRO A 316 18.76 -5.01 17.85
CA PRO A 316 17.78 -4.72 18.90
C PRO A 316 18.01 -3.38 19.60
N HIS A 317 19.19 -2.79 19.46
CA HIS A 317 19.60 -1.52 20.09
C HIS A 317 18.67 -0.36 19.76
N ARG A 318 18.45 0.56 20.70
CA ARG A 318 17.65 1.80 20.57
C ARG A 318 18.37 2.94 21.26
N PHE A 319 17.83 4.17 21.09
CA PHE A 319 18.33 5.34 21.84
C PHE A 319 18.38 5.04 23.35
N PRO A 320 19.45 5.42 24.04
CA PRO A 320 20.65 6.14 23.54
C PRO A 320 21.77 5.22 23.02
N PHE A 321 21.55 3.91 22.95
CA PHE A 321 22.61 2.89 22.75
C PHE A 321 22.74 2.39 21.30
N LEU A 322 21.92 2.85 20.36
CA LEU A 322 22.11 2.60 18.93
C LEU A 322 23.05 3.67 18.36
N LEU A 323 24.28 3.27 18.07
CA LEU A 323 25.36 4.19 17.69
C LEU A 323 25.61 4.27 16.19
N VAL A 324 25.19 3.27 15.41
CA VAL A 324 25.44 3.21 13.96
C VAL A 324 24.36 3.97 13.19
N ASP A 325 24.76 4.94 12.36
CA ASP A 325 23.85 5.78 11.56
C ASP A 325 23.56 5.19 10.18
N ARG A 326 24.57 4.56 9.54
CA ARG A 326 24.46 4.00 8.19
C ARG A 326 25.39 2.81 8.00
N ILE A 327 25.03 1.94 7.05
CA ILE A 327 25.95 1.01 6.40
C ILE A 327 26.20 1.51 4.98
N VAL A 328 27.44 1.68 4.61
CA VAL A 328 27.87 2.26 3.32
C VAL A 328 28.48 1.24 2.38
N GLU A 329 28.88 0.07 2.88
CA GLU A 329 29.37 -1.03 2.07
C GLU A 329 29.07 -2.37 2.74
N VAL A 330 28.66 -3.36 1.95
CA VAL A 330 28.56 -4.79 2.36
C VAL A 330 29.16 -5.64 1.25
N LYS A 331 30.19 -6.42 1.57
CA LYS A 331 30.79 -7.41 0.66
C LYS A 331 30.53 -8.82 1.17
N GLY A 332 29.44 -9.42 0.69
CA GLY A 332 29.06 -10.78 1.10
C GLY A 332 28.98 -10.93 2.61
N LYS A 333 29.58 -12.01 3.14
CA LYS A 333 29.66 -12.29 4.58
C LYS A 333 30.97 -11.82 5.21
N GLU A 334 31.88 -11.25 4.44
CA GLU A 334 33.27 -11.08 4.82
C GLU A 334 33.58 -9.67 5.31
N LYS A 335 32.95 -8.65 4.78
CA LYS A 335 33.27 -7.25 5.07
C LYS A 335 32.03 -6.37 5.12
N ILE A 336 32.00 -5.45 6.07
CA ILE A 336 31.01 -4.38 6.19
C ILE A 336 31.70 -3.05 6.53
N VAL A 337 31.14 -1.95 6.05
CA VAL A 337 31.57 -0.60 6.45
C VAL A 337 30.34 0.17 6.94
N GLY A 338 30.42 0.61 8.18
CA GLY A 338 29.41 1.45 8.84
C GLY A 338 29.90 2.85 9.10
N LEU A 339 28.97 3.76 9.32
CA LEU A 339 29.22 5.15 9.61
C LEU A 339 28.53 5.54 10.91
N LYS A 340 29.25 6.26 11.79
CA LYS A 340 28.72 6.95 12.96
C LYS A 340 29.10 8.42 12.92
N ASN A 341 28.10 9.32 13.01
CA ASN A 341 28.33 10.73 13.23
C ASN A 341 28.43 10.99 14.74
N VAL A 342 29.44 11.72 15.15
CA VAL A 342 29.62 12.10 16.55
C VAL A 342 29.12 13.52 16.75
N THR A 343 28.05 13.67 17.55
CA THR A 343 27.39 14.97 17.72
C THR A 343 27.37 15.43 19.19
N ALA A 344 27.47 16.74 19.42
CA ALA A 344 27.59 17.32 20.77
C ALA A 344 26.35 17.07 21.65
N ASN A 345 25.19 16.74 21.06
CA ASN A 345 23.95 16.48 21.80
C ASN A 345 23.78 15.00 22.19
N GLU A 346 24.79 14.16 22.02
CA GLU A 346 24.72 12.79 22.48
C GLU A 346 24.88 12.68 24.01
N PRO A 347 24.13 11.79 24.69
CA PRO A 347 24.05 11.74 26.15
C PRO A 347 25.38 11.59 26.87
N GLN A 348 26.36 10.86 26.29
CA GLN A 348 27.68 10.64 26.90
C GLN A 348 28.46 11.94 27.15
N PHE A 349 28.24 12.95 26.32
CA PHE A 349 28.97 14.23 26.49
C PHE A 349 28.43 15.08 27.63
N THR A 350 27.31 14.74 28.24
CA THR A 350 26.81 15.41 29.45
C THR A 350 27.62 15.02 30.69
N GLY A 351 28.29 13.87 30.68
CA GLY A 351 29.04 13.35 31.82
C GLY A 351 30.50 13.02 31.53
N HIS A 352 30.88 12.76 30.27
CA HIS A 352 32.26 12.45 29.91
C HIS A 352 33.01 13.71 29.44
N TRP A 353 33.62 14.39 30.41
CA TRP A 353 34.44 15.58 30.28
C TRP A 353 33.70 16.77 29.60
N PRO A 354 32.68 17.33 30.24
CA PRO A 354 31.82 18.33 29.61
C PRO A 354 32.60 19.56 29.07
N GLU A 355 33.68 19.95 29.73
CA GLU A 355 34.53 21.07 29.32
C GLU A 355 35.46 20.75 28.12
N ASN A 356 35.69 19.47 27.87
CA ASN A 356 36.52 18.99 26.76
C ASN A 356 35.93 17.67 26.24
N PRO A 357 34.82 17.71 25.50
CA PRO A 357 34.05 16.52 25.15
C PRO A 357 34.83 15.60 24.23
N VAL A 358 35.09 14.41 24.71
CA VAL A 358 35.70 13.28 23.95
C VAL A 358 34.79 12.10 24.01
N MET A 359 34.58 11.41 22.88
CA MET A 359 33.78 10.19 22.85
C MET A 359 34.46 9.09 23.68
N PRO A 360 33.77 8.48 24.66
CA PRO A 360 34.33 7.39 25.44
C PRO A 360 34.86 6.27 24.53
N GLY A 361 36.09 5.84 24.74
CA GLY A 361 36.72 4.79 23.94
C GLY A 361 35.91 3.49 23.91
N VAL A 362 35.25 3.16 25.03
CA VAL A 362 34.35 1.99 25.11
C VAL A 362 33.12 2.12 24.21
N LEU A 363 32.65 3.32 23.95
CA LEU A 363 31.52 3.55 23.01
C LEU A 363 31.99 3.54 21.55
N ILE A 364 33.25 3.85 21.26
CA ILE A 364 33.85 3.60 19.94
C ILE A 364 33.86 2.09 19.67
N LEU A 365 34.32 1.31 20.67
CA LEU A 365 34.35 -0.16 20.58
C LEU A 365 32.95 -0.75 20.40
N GLU A 366 31.94 -0.20 21.13
CA GLU A 366 30.53 -0.61 20.96
C GLU A 366 30.01 -0.30 19.57
N ALA A 367 30.30 0.88 19.00
CA ALA A 367 29.92 1.20 17.62
C ALA A 367 30.56 0.22 16.61
N MET A 368 31.83 -0.18 16.84
CA MET A 368 32.49 -1.22 16.04
C MET A 368 31.80 -2.58 16.18
N ALA A 369 31.39 -2.94 17.41
CA ALA A 369 30.66 -4.18 17.68
C ALA A 369 29.26 -4.18 16.99
N GLN A 370 28.55 -3.05 17.01
CA GLN A 370 27.26 -2.93 16.31
C GLN A 370 27.41 -3.09 14.79
N VAL A 371 28.43 -2.49 14.17
CA VAL A 371 28.70 -2.70 12.74
C VAL A 371 29.01 -4.17 12.44
N GLY A 372 29.84 -4.83 13.28
CA GLY A 372 30.10 -6.27 13.19
C GLY A 372 28.83 -7.13 13.39
N GLY A 373 27.96 -6.73 14.31
CA GLY A 373 26.67 -7.36 14.55
C GLY A 373 25.74 -7.28 13.33
N VAL A 374 25.66 -6.14 12.66
CA VAL A 374 24.92 -6.00 11.39
C VAL A 374 25.48 -6.96 10.34
N MET A 375 26.81 -7.08 10.20
CA MET A 375 27.45 -7.99 9.25
C MET A 375 27.00 -9.45 9.45
N LEU A 376 26.87 -9.88 10.68
CA LEU A 376 26.46 -11.25 11.02
C LEU A 376 24.95 -11.46 10.82
N LEU A 377 24.12 -10.52 11.29
CA LEU A 377 22.66 -10.65 11.32
C LEU A 377 21.96 -10.33 10.00
N CYS A 378 22.60 -9.61 9.08
CA CYS A 378 22.01 -9.34 7.76
C CYS A 378 21.95 -10.60 6.86
N GLN A 379 22.53 -11.72 7.28
CA GLN A 379 22.46 -12.99 6.59
C GLN A 379 21.13 -13.69 6.90
N ALA A 380 20.50 -14.27 5.87
CA ALA A 380 19.18 -14.92 6.03
C ALA A 380 19.16 -16.04 7.08
N GLU A 381 20.27 -16.78 7.22
CA GLU A 381 20.44 -17.87 8.19
C GLU A 381 20.55 -17.41 9.65
N ASP A 382 20.89 -16.14 9.87
CA ASP A 382 21.07 -15.55 11.20
C ASP A 382 20.02 -14.49 11.54
N ALA A 383 19.09 -14.24 10.63
CA ALA A 383 18.02 -13.26 10.83
C ALA A 383 17.17 -13.60 12.07
N GLY A 384 17.01 -12.60 12.95
CA GLY A 384 16.23 -12.74 14.18
C GLY A 384 17.00 -13.29 15.39
N LYS A 385 18.27 -13.64 15.24
CA LYS A 385 19.14 -13.98 16.37
C LYS A 385 19.63 -12.74 17.10
N THR A 386 20.09 -12.91 18.33
CA THR A 386 20.69 -11.84 19.12
C THR A 386 22.22 -12.00 19.13
N PRO A 387 22.98 -10.97 18.69
CA PRO A 387 24.42 -11.01 18.75
C PRO A 387 24.89 -10.50 20.12
N TYR A 388 25.52 -11.37 20.90
CA TYR A 388 26.17 -10.98 22.14
C TYR A 388 27.64 -10.69 21.88
N PHE A 389 28.13 -9.55 22.37
CA PHE A 389 29.53 -9.20 22.39
C PHE A 389 30.17 -9.93 23.55
N VAL A 390 31.01 -10.96 23.26
CA VAL A 390 31.53 -11.87 24.29
C VAL A 390 32.98 -11.63 24.62
N GLY A 391 33.69 -10.83 23.84
CA GLY A 391 35.07 -10.48 24.13
C GLY A 391 35.73 -9.64 23.06
N CYS A 392 36.88 -9.08 23.40
CA CYS A 392 37.75 -8.36 22.48
C CYS A 392 39.24 -8.62 22.81
N GLU A 393 40.08 -8.56 21.79
CA GLU A 393 41.52 -8.72 21.92
C GLU A 393 42.26 -7.61 21.19
N SER A 394 43.41 -7.22 21.68
CA SER A 394 44.32 -6.28 21.03
C SER A 394 43.70 -4.92 20.69
N VAL A 395 42.72 -4.46 21.51
CA VAL A 395 42.08 -3.19 21.30
C VAL A 395 43.05 -2.03 21.60
N ARG A 396 43.17 -1.10 20.67
CA ARG A 396 44.01 0.08 20.80
C ARG A 396 43.28 1.32 20.32
N TRP A 397 43.21 2.38 21.17
CA TRP A 397 42.77 3.71 20.84
C TRP A 397 43.96 4.57 20.47
N ARG A 398 43.97 5.16 19.27
CA ARG A 398 45.13 5.86 18.73
C ARG A 398 44.89 7.36 18.57
N ARG A 399 43.63 7.75 18.50
CA ARG A 399 43.20 9.14 18.33
C ARG A 399 41.96 9.41 19.19
N GLN A 400 41.86 10.57 19.78
CA GLN A 400 40.64 11.09 20.41
C GLN A 400 39.60 11.37 19.34
N VAL A 401 38.33 11.03 19.63
CA VAL A 401 37.16 11.29 18.79
C VAL A 401 36.30 12.35 19.51
N VAL A 402 36.00 13.42 18.82
CA VAL A 402 35.30 14.59 19.39
C VAL A 402 34.02 14.91 18.63
N PRO A 403 33.07 15.66 19.22
CA PRO A 403 31.90 16.16 18.50
C PRO A 403 32.29 16.88 17.19
N GLY A 404 31.66 16.51 16.10
CA GLY A 404 32.00 16.96 14.74
C GLY A 404 32.76 15.92 13.91
N ASP A 405 33.37 14.94 14.54
CA ASP A 405 34.01 13.82 13.84
C ASP A 405 32.97 12.87 13.22
N GLN A 406 33.38 12.20 12.16
CA GLN A 406 32.65 11.10 11.56
C GLN A 406 33.51 9.84 11.58
N LEU A 407 33.05 8.79 12.28
CA LEU A 407 33.71 7.52 12.32
C LEU A 407 33.28 6.66 11.12
N ILE A 408 34.25 6.24 10.33
CA ILE A 408 34.10 5.18 9.32
C ILE A 408 34.62 3.90 9.96
N ILE A 409 33.71 2.94 10.15
CA ILE A 409 33.97 1.70 10.87
C ILE A 409 33.95 0.54 9.87
N GLN A 410 35.08 -0.11 9.68
CA GLN A 410 35.18 -1.31 8.87
C GLN A 410 35.28 -2.52 9.79
N ALA A 411 34.43 -3.52 9.56
CA ALA A 411 34.57 -4.85 10.19
C ALA A 411 34.76 -5.93 9.12
N ARG A 412 35.66 -6.84 9.37
CA ARG A 412 35.98 -7.98 8.51
C ARG A 412 35.93 -9.27 9.31
N LEU A 413 35.10 -10.22 8.85
CA LEU A 413 35.00 -11.52 9.46
C LEU A 413 36.28 -12.31 9.21
N GLU A 414 37.01 -12.65 10.30
CA GLU A 414 38.22 -13.47 10.22
C GLU A 414 37.87 -14.95 10.23
N ARG A 415 36.99 -15.35 11.17
CA ARG A 415 36.60 -16.75 11.36
C ARG A 415 35.22 -16.86 12.00
N ARG A 416 34.48 -17.89 11.58
CA ARG A 416 33.24 -18.31 12.26
C ARG A 416 33.29 -19.81 12.55
N LYS A 417 32.93 -20.18 13.77
CA LYS A 417 32.80 -21.60 14.19
C LYS A 417 31.46 -21.76 14.95
N GLY A 418 30.48 -22.33 14.29
CA GLY A 418 29.14 -22.49 14.85
C GLY A 418 28.51 -21.13 15.20
N ARG A 419 28.23 -20.92 16.49
CA ARG A 419 27.61 -19.68 17.01
C ARG A 419 28.61 -18.55 17.27
N ILE A 420 29.90 -18.81 17.28
CA ILE A 420 30.97 -17.85 17.63
C ILE A 420 31.56 -17.28 16.34
N GLY A 421 31.55 -15.95 16.21
CA GLY A 421 32.20 -15.18 15.16
C GLY A 421 33.35 -14.36 15.72
N ARG A 422 34.46 -14.23 14.97
CA ARG A 422 35.59 -13.36 15.26
C ARG A 422 35.79 -12.42 14.07
N ALA A 423 35.86 -11.14 14.34
CA ALA A 423 35.99 -10.10 13.32
C ALA A 423 37.04 -9.07 13.70
N GLU A 424 37.94 -8.77 12.78
CA GLU A 424 38.82 -7.61 12.87
C GLU A 424 37.99 -6.35 12.61
N ALA A 425 38.12 -5.31 13.44
CA ALA A 425 37.42 -4.05 13.24
C ALA A 425 38.37 -2.86 13.42
N VAL A 426 38.18 -1.85 12.56
CA VAL A 426 38.95 -0.61 12.56
C VAL A 426 38.00 0.57 12.39
N ALA A 427 38.06 1.54 13.29
CA ALA A 427 37.34 2.81 13.21
C ALA A 427 38.30 3.95 12.85
N LYS A 428 37.96 4.75 11.85
CA LYS A 428 38.79 5.87 11.38
C LYS A 428 38.01 7.19 11.38
N VAL A 429 38.72 8.28 11.54
CA VAL A 429 38.25 9.64 11.25
C VAL A 429 39.14 10.21 10.15
N GLY A 430 38.55 10.44 8.97
CA GLY A 430 39.32 10.65 7.76
C GLY A 430 40.24 9.45 7.48
N ASP A 431 41.55 9.69 7.33
CA ASP A 431 42.55 8.65 7.11
C ASP A 431 43.18 8.13 8.41
N GLU A 432 42.92 8.77 9.56
CA GLU A 432 43.53 8.40 10.83
C GLU A 432 42.76 7.32 11.56
N VAL A 433 43.48 6.27 12.02
CA VAL A 433 42.88 5.21 12.86
C VAL A 433 42.55 5.79 14.24
N ALA A 434 41.30 5.74 14.62
CA ALA A 434 40.86 6.13 15.97
C ALA A 434 40.84 4.96 16.92
N CYS A 435 40.35 3.79 16.48
CA CYS A 435 40.33 2.56 17.26
C CYS A 435 40.49 1.34 16.33
N GLU A 436 41.19 0.32 16.80
CA GLU A 436 41.31 -0.98 16.13
C GLU A 436 41.28 -2.11 17.12
N GLY A 437 40.85 -3.28 16.74
CA GLY A 437 40.87 -4.47 17.58
C GLY A 437 40.13 -5.64 16.98
N MET A 438 40.26 -6.79 17.66
CA MET A 438 39.58 -8.03 17.35
C MET A 438 38.35 -8.17 18.23
N LEU A 439 37.19 -8.38 17.63
CA LEU A 439 35.88 -8.51 18.28
C LEU A 439 35.38 -9.95 18.20
N MET A 440 34.78 -10.44 19.28
CA MET A 440 34.19 -11.78 19.35
C MET A 440 32.71 -11.68 19.68
N PHE A 441 31.91 -12.42 18.93
CA PHE A 441 30.44 -12.44 19.03
C PHE A 441 29.95 -13.86 19.24
N ALA A 442 28.89 -14.01 20.02
CA ALA A 442 28.07 -15.22 20.09
C ALA A 442 26.67 -14.92 19.58
N LEU A 443 26.10 -15.80 18.75
CA LEU A 443 24.75 -15.69 18.22
C LEU A 443 23.80 -16.64 18.94
N GLU A 444 22.73 -16.14 19.50
CA GLU A 444 21.66 -16.90 20.15
C GLU A 444 20.30 -16.66 19.51
#